data_32b3ec96d1fb9d0138e89661fdc67cc2
#
_entry.id   32b3ec96d1fb9d0138e89661fdc67cc2
#
_cell.length_a   1.000
_cell.length_b   1.000
_cell.length_c   1.000
_cell.angle_alpha   90.00
_cell.angle_beta   90.00
_cell.angle_gamma   90.00
#
_symmetry.space_group_name_H-M   'P 1'
#
loop_
_entity.id
_entity.type
_entity.pdbx_description
1 polymer ?
#
loop_
_entity_poly.entity_id
_entity_poly.type
_entity_poly.pdbx_seq_one_letter_code
_entity_poly.pdbx_strand_id
1 'polypeptide(L)'
;AVQSGPRCLSEPRAPIWRDQRLIKGRPVPPLLLRVLSSLVMAPVALGLVYLGGVWFQALVAIVILIGIIEWFSMCAHEADKSKKLVWLITGVTYLIICGLCLIWLRQSDDTGLIVVCWLFALVWGTDSGAYLAGSTIGGPKLAPRISPKKTWAGLIGGIVTAAGIGYLAYRYFGASDSAVRIVMISIALAVVSQIGDLIESHAKRHFGVKDSGSIIPGHGGVLDR
;
A
#
# COMPACT_ATOMS: atom_id res chain seq x y z
N ALA A 1 63.91 -33.76 0.23
CA ALA A 1 63.19 -32.73 0.96
C ALA A 1 62.84 -31.60 -0.01
N VAL A 2 61.58 -31.56 -0.45
CA VAL A 2 61.05 -30.48 -1.30
C VAL A 2 60.10 -29.68 -0.40
N GLN A 3 60.53 -28.46 -0.07
CA GLN A 3 59.68 -27.49 0.63
C GLN A 3 58.66 -26.92 -0.36
N SER A 4 57.38 -27.19 -0.15
CA SER A 4 56.28 -26.52 -0.80
C SER A 4 55.98 -25.22 -0.07
N GLY A 5 56.31 -24.06 -0.69
CA GLY A 5 56.00 -22.72 -0.21
C GLY A 5 54.48 -22.47 -0.25
N PRO A 6 53.95 -21.59 0.64
CA PRO A 6 52.54 -21.28 0.70
C PRO A 6 52.10 -20.51 -0.54
N ARG A 7 51.01 -21.01 -1.19
CA ARG A 7 50.32 -20.27 -2.25
C ARG A 7 49.59 -19.09 -1.61
N CYS A 8 50.03 -17.87 -1.92
CA CYS A 8 49.27 -16.65 -1.70
C CYS A 8 47.98 -16.70 -2.56
N LEU A 9 46.89 -17.10 -1.95
CA LEU A 9 45.57 -16.83 -2.51
C LEU A 9 45.33 -15.34 -2.44
N SER A 10 45.42 -14.67 -3.59
CA SER A 10 45.04 -13.27 -3.72
C SER A 10 43.52 -13.16 -3.40
N GLU A 11 43.22 -12.57 -2.26
CA GLU A 11 41.82 -12.21 -1.95
C GLU A 11 41.28 -11.31 -3.06
N PRO A 12 40.07 -11.59 -3.58
CA PRO A 12 39.46 -10.71 -4.57
C PRO A 12 39.24 -9.34 -3.93
N ARG A 13 39.87 -8.31 -4.51
CA ARG A 13 39.70 -6.91 -4.08
C ARG A 13 38.21 -6.60 -4.08
N ALA A 14 37.65 -6.18 -2.93
CA ALA A 14 36.29 -5.74 -2.82
C ALA A 14 36.00 -4.66 -3.87
N PRO A 15 34.87 -4.73 -4.58
CA PRO A 15 34.56 -3.81 -5.65
C PRO A 15 34.45 -2.38 -5.10
N ILE A 16 34.99 -1.41 -5.85
CA ILE A 16 35.14 0.03 -5.53
C ILE A 16 33.83 0.70 -5.09
N TRP A 17 32.67 0.15 -5.48
CA TRP A 17 31.37 0.67 -5.06
C TRP A 17 31.05 0.45 -3.57
N ARG A 18 31.84 -0.37 -2.84
CA ARG A 18 31.66 -0.57 -1.39
C ARG A 18 32.09 0.64 -0.57
N ASP A 19 32.99 1.48 -1.09
CA ASP A 19 33.51 2.65 -0.37
C ASP A 19 32.65 3.92 -0.51
N GLN A 20 31.61 3.92 -1.33
CA GLN A 20 30.69 5.06 -1.45
C GLN A 20 29.86 5.33 -0.17
N ARG A 21 29.97 4.50 0.86
CA ARG A 21 29.30 4.74 2.15
C ARG A 21 29.94 5.84 3.01
N LEU A 22 31.12 6.29 2.65
CA LEU A 22 31.88 7.28 3.45
C LEU A 22 31.60 8.75 3.08
N ILE A 23 30.85 9.00 1.99
CA ILE A 23 30.59 10.38 1.50
C ILE A 23 29.12 10.81 1.79
N LYS A 24 28.25 9.93 2.24
CA LYS A 24 26.88 10.32 2.64
C LYS A 24 26.86 10.65 4.12
N GLY A 25 26.49 11.91 4.43
CA GLY A 25 26.16 12.34 5.78
C GLY A 25 25.28 11.32 6.51
N ARG A 26 25.30 11.30 7.86
CA ARG A 26 24.63 10.29 8.68
C ARG A 26 23.26 9.95 8.09
N PRO A 27 22.96 8.70 7.73
CA PRO A 27 21.70 8.36 7.11
C PRO A 27 20.58 8.71 8.10
N VAL A 28 19.63 9.50 7.64
CA VAL A 28 18.44 9.84 8.44
C VAL A 28 17.78 8.52 8.88
N PRO A 29 17.48 8.34 10.17
CA PRO A 29 16.85 7.11 10.64
C PRO A 29 15.62 6.78 9.79
N PRO A 30 15.43 5.53 9.34
CA PRO A 30 14.32 5.17 8.45
C PRO A 30 12.95 5.55 9.03
N LEU A 31 12.81 5.52 10.35
CA LEU A 31 11.59 5.94 11.05
C LEU A 31 11.34 7.44 10.90
N LEU A 32 12.37 8.26 11.10
CA LEU A 32 12.26 9.72 10.97
C LEU A 32 11.90 10.12 9.54
N LEU A 33 12.50 9.47 8.54
CA LEU A 33 12.16 9.71 7.13
C LEU A 33 10.69 9.38 6.83
N ARG A 34 10.18 8.29 7.39
CA ARG A 34 8.76 7.90 7.27
C ARG A 34 7.85 8.93 7.91
N VAL A 35 8.13 9.34 9.12
CA VAL A 35 7.32 10.34 9.84
C VAL A 35 7.30 11.66 9.06
N LEU A 36 8.45 12.15 8.60
CA LEU A 36 8.54 13.40 7.85
C LEU A 36 7.76 13.33 6.52
N SER A 37 7.92 12.24 5.75
CA SER A 37 7.19 12.10 4.49
C SER A 37 5.68 12.00 4.71
N SER A 38 5.21 11.26 5.72
CA SER A 38 3.78 11.20 6.05
C SER A 38 3.24 12.54 6.52
N LEU A 39 4.01 13.29 7.31
CA LEU A 39 3.61 14.61 7.83
C LEU A 39 3.40 15.63 6.71
N VAL A 40 4.11 15.50 5.59
CA VAL A 40 3.93 16.36 4.42
C VAL A 40 2.85 15.81 3.49
N MET A 41 2.91 14.53 3.16
CA MET A 41 2.02 13.95 2.16
C MET A 41 0.57 13.88 2.61
N ALA A 42 0.30 13.53 3.88
CA ALA A 42 -1.07 13.39 4.37
C ALA A 42 -1.85 14.72 4.38
N PRO A 43 -1.32 15.85 4.89
CA PRO A 43 -2.00 17.13 4.80
C PRO A 43 -2.21 17.61 3.36
N VAL A 44 -1.23 17.41 2.47
CA VAL A 44 -1.36 17.78 1.06
C VAL A 44 -2.47 16.96 0.40
N ALA A 45 -2.47 15.64 0.59
CA ALA A 45 -3.51 14.78 0.03
C ALA A 45 -4.91 15.14 0.57
N LEU A 46 -5.04 15.33 1.89
CA LEU A 46 -6.32 15.73 2.51
C LEU A 46 -6.77 17.11 2.05
N GLY A 47 -5.85 18.07 1.87
CA GLY A 47 -6.15 19.38 1.32
C GLY A 47 -6.69 19.30 -0.11
N LEU A 48 -6.10 18.46 -0.98
CA LEU A 48 -6.56 18.26 -2.35
C LEU A 48 -7.91 17.51 -2.40
N VAL A 49 -8.14 16.56 -1.47
CA VAL A 49 -9.46 15.93 -1.29
C VAL A 49 -10.51 16.95 -0.88
N TYR A 50 -10.17 17.86 0.05
CA TYR A 50 -11.07 18.93 0.50
C TYR A 50 -11.41 19.90 -0.64
N LEU A 51 -10.41 20.38 -1.38
CA LEU A 51 -10.61 21.28 -2.52
C LEU A 51 -11.47 20.64 -3.62
N GLY A 52 -11.37 19.35 -3.85
CA GLY A 52 -12.17 18.63 -4.85
C GLY A 52 -11.88 19.06 -6.30
N GLY A 53 -12.87 18.88 -7.18
CA GLY A 53 -12.80 19.32 -8.57
C GLY A 53 -11.52 18.89 -9.28
N VAL A 54 -10.93 19.79 -10.07
CA VAL A 54 -9.72 19.56 -10.87
C VAL A 54 -8.51 19.17 -10.00
N TRP A 55 -8.40 19.73 -8.80
CA TRP A 55 -7.28 19.44 -7.89
C TRP A 55 -7.27 17.98 -7.42
N PHE A 56 -8.43 17.47 -7.06
CA PHE A 56 -8.57 16.05 -6.68
C PHE A 56 -8.36 15.12 -7.88
N GLN A 57 -8.90 15.48 -9.05
CA GLN A 57 -8.70 14.72 -10.28
C GLN A 57 -7.22 14.65 -10.67
N ALA A 58 -6.49 15.78 -10.54
CA ALA A 58 -5.05 15.83 -10.79
C ALA A 58 -4.26 14.94 -9.80
N LEU A 59 -4.62 14.97 -8.50
CA LEU A 59 -4.02 14.07 -7.50
C LEU A 59 -4.21 12.61 -7.90
N VAL A 60 -5.44 12.20 -8.20
CA VAL A 60 -5.75 10.82 -8.59
C VAL A 60 -5.02 10.43 -9.87
N ALA A 61 -4.98 11.31 -10.88
CA ALA A 61 -4.26 11.07 -12.13
C ALA A 61 -2.76 10.85 -11.91
N ILE A 62 -2.12 11.66 -11.03
CA ILE A 62 -0.72 11.51 -10.66
C ILE A 62 -0.48 10.16 -9.96
N VAL A 63 -1.34 9.80 -9.00
CA VAL A 63 -1.25 8.52 -8.28
C VAL A 63 -1.38 7.34 -9.24
N ILE A 64 -2.36 7.38 -10.17
CA ILE A 64 -2.53 6.35 -11.20
C ILE A 64 -1.27 6.26 -12.08
N LEU A 65 -0.75 7.40 -12.57
CA LEU A 65 0.42 7.42 -13.43
C LEU A 65 1.64 6.79 -12.75
N ILE A 66 1.90 7.16 -11.51
CA ILE A 66 2.99 6.57 -10.72
C ILE A 66 2.75 5.07 -10.52
N GLY A 67 1.52 4.67 -10.16
CA GLY A 67 1.14 3.28 -9.99
C GLY A 67 1.34 2.46 -11.27
N ILE A 68 1.00 3.02 -12.44
CA ILE A 68 1.25 2.38 -13.74
C ILE A 68 2.75 2.20 -13.99
N ILE A 69 3.58 3.20 -13.70
CA ILE A 69 5.04 3.11 -13.86
C ILE A 69 5.61 1.99 -12.97
N GLU A 70 5.19 1.94 -11.70
CA GLU A 70 5.61 0.88 -10.78
C GLU A 70 5.14 -0.50 -11.25
N TRP A 71 3.89 -0.60 -11.73
CA TRP A 71 3.33 -1.84 -12.26
C TRP A 71 4.11 -2.33 -13.50
N PHE A 72 4.45 -1.44 -14.43
CA PHE A 72 5.31 -1.73 -15.56
C PHE A 72 6.68 -2.27 -15.14
N SER A 73 7.28 -1.64 -14.13
CA SER A 73 8.57 -2.06 -13.57
C SER A 73 8.51 -3.48 -12.99
N MET A 74 7.44 -3.81 -12.26
CA MET A 74 7.23 -5.17 -11.74
C MET A 74 7.02 -6.19 -12.87
N CYS A 75 6.16 -5.86 -13.84
CA CYS A 75 5.90 -6.75 -14.98
C CYS A 75 7.11 -6.96 -15.89
N ALA A 76 8.14 -6.09 -15.81
CA ALA A 76 9.39 -6.28 -16.54
C ALA A 76 10.12 -7.58 -16.15
N HIS A 77 9.88 -8.09 -14.94
CA HIS A 77 10.47 -9.34 -14.44
C HIS A 77 9.78 -10.61 -14.98
N GLU A 78 8.62 -10.48 -15.65
CA GLU A 78 7.96 -11.62 -16.30
C GLU A 78 8.67 -11.97 -17.62
N ALA A 79 9.12 -13.21 -17.73
CA ALA A 79 9.87 -13.70 -18.89
C ALA A 79 8.94 -14.05 -20.08
N ASP A 80 7.73 -14.54 -19.80
CA ASP A 80 6.74 -14.91 -20.81
C ASP A 80 6.00 -13.66 -21.31
N LYS A 81 6.18 -13.35 -22.61
CA LYS A 81 5.58 -12.18 -23.23
C LYS A 81 4.05 -12.16 -23.17
N SER A 82 3.41 -13.32 -23.31
CA SER A 82 1.95 -13.44 -23.27
C SER A 82 1.43 -13.18 -21.86
N LYS A 83 2.03 -13.78 -20.84
CA LYS A 83 1.68 -13.53 -19.44
C LYS A 83 1.96 -12.09 -19.03
N LYS A 84 3.10 -11.55 -19.47
CA LYS A 84 3.46 -10.14 -19.24
C LYS A 84 2.37 -9.21 -19.76
N LEU A 85 1.89 -9.43 -21.00
CA LEU A 85 0.84 -8.61 -21.58
C LEU A 85 -0.48 -8.71 -20.78
N VAL A 86 -0.87 -9.90 -20.36
CA VAL A 86 -2.07 -10.10 -19.51
C VAL A 86 -1.93 -9.35 -18.19
N TRP A 87 -0.80 -9.48 -17.50
CA TRP A 87 -0.54 -8.76 -16.26
C TRP A 87 -0.57 -7.25 -16.45
N LEU A 88 0.06 -6.75 -17.52
CA LEU A 88 0.05 -5.31 -17.84
C LEU A 88 -1.36 -4.78 -18.03
N ILE A 89 -2.15 -5.42 -18.91
CA ILE A 89 -3.53 -5.00 -19.20
C ILE A 89 -4.37 -5.04 -17.92
N THR A 90 -4.31 -6.14 -17.16
CA THR A 90 -5.12 -6.32 -15.96
C THR A 90 -4.80 -5.24 -14.91
N GLY A 91 -3.51 -5.00 -14.61
CA GLY A 91 -3.13 -4.03 -13.59
C GLY A 91 -3.42 -2.59 -14.01
N VAL A 92 -3.14 -2.22 -15.25
CA VAL A 92 -3.44 -0.87 -15.76
C VAL A 92 -4.95 -0.62 -15.74
N THR A 93 -5.75 -1.58 -16.23
CA THR A 93 -7.22 -1.47 -16.21
C THR A 93 -7.75 -1.33 -14.79
N TYR A 94 -7.24 -2.13 -13.86
CA TYR A 94 -7.61 -2.07 -12.45
C TYR A 94 -7.32 -0.67 -11.86
N LEU A 95 -6.12 -0.14 -12.06
CA LEU A 95 -5.72 1.18 -11.54
C LEU A 95 -6.60 2.31 -12.10
N ILE A 96 -6.88 2.27 -13.40
CA ILE A 96 -7.74 3.27 -14.07
C ILE A 96 -9.16 3.19 -13.51
N ILE A 97 -9.75 1.99 -13.42
CA ILE A 97 -11.11 1.81 -12.89
C ILE A 97 -11.19 2.30 -11.44
N CYS A 98 -10.26 1.92 -10.58
CA CYS A 98 -10.23 2.39 -9.18
C CYS A 98 -10.15 3.91 -9.09
N GLY A 99 -9.29 4.54 -9.89
CA GLY A 99 -9.18 5.99 -9.91
C GLY A 99 -10.43 6.70 -10.42
N LEU A 100 -11.05 6.17 -11.50
CA LEU A 100 -12.31 6.72 -12.01
C LEU A 100 -13.45 6.58 -10.99
N CYS A 101 -13.56 5.44 -10.31
CA CYS A 101 -14.52 5.26 -9.22
C CYS A 101 -14.30 6.27 -8.09
N LEU A 102 -13.05 6.52 -7.71
CA LEU A 102 -12.72 7.48 -6.65
C LEU A 102 -13.07 8.91 -7.06
N ILE A 103 -12.78 9.29 -8.31
CA ILE A 103 -13.18 10.60 -8.87
C ILE A 103 -14.71 10.72 -8.87
N TRP A 104 -15.40 9.69 -9.33
CA TRP A 104 -16.88 9.67 -9.38
C TRP A 104 -17.50 9.82 -7.98
N LEU A 105 -16.98 9.08 -6.98
CA LEU A 105 -17.43 9.21 -5.59
C LEU A 105 -17.26 10.64 -5.06
N ARG A 106 -16.14 11.30 -5.39
CA ARG A 106 -15.86 12.67 -4.91
C ARG A 106 -16.72 13.74 -5.60
N GLN A 107 -17.20 13.46 -6.81
CA GLN A 107 -18.02 14.40 -7.59
C GLN A 107 -19.49 14.46 -7.13
N SER A 108 -19.94 13.58 -6.24
CA SER A 108 -21.27 13.65 -5.65
C SER A 108 -21.42 14.94 -4.84
N ASP A 109 -22.36 15.82 -5.24
CA ASP A 109 -22.41 17.22 -4.86
C ASP A 109 -22.33 17.49 -3.34
N ASP A 110 -23.26 16.94 -2.55
CA ASP A 110 -23.34 17.23 -1.10
C ASP A 110 -22.57 16.22 -0.23
N THR A 111 -22.36 15.02 -0.71
CA THR A 111 -21.86 13.90 0.10
C THR A 111 -20.48 13.40 -0.30
N GLY A 112 -19.97 13.78 -1.47
CA GLY A 112 -18.75 13.24 -2.04
C GLY A 112 -17.51 13.39 -1.15
N LEU A 113 -17.36 14.54 -0.49
CA LEU A 113 -16.28 14.74 0.47
C LEU A 113 -16.38 13.78 1.66
N ILE A 114 -17.59 13.66 2.21
CA ILE A 114 -17.86 12.82 3.39
C ILE A 114 -17.61 11.35 3.05
N VAL A 115 -18.09 10.89 1.88
CA VAL A 115 -17.92 9.50 1.43
C VAL A 115 -16.45 9.16 1.21
N VAL A 116 -15.68 10.04 0.59
CA VAL A 116 -14.23 9.81 0.38
C VAL A 116 -13.46 9.85 1.70
N CYS A 117 -13.77 10.79 2.59
CA CYS A 117 -13.16 10.82 3.93
C CYS A 117 -13.51 9.57 4.76
N TRP A 118 -14.77 9.12 4.70
CA TRP A 118 -15.19 7.89 5.35
C TRP A 118 -14.46 6.66 4.78
N LEU A 119 -14.32 6.58 3.44
CA LEU A 119 -13.58 5.49 2.80
C LEU A 119 -12.11 5.44 3.26
N PHE A 120 -11.44 6.60 3.31
CA PHE A 120 -10.06 6.67 3.81
C PHE A 120 -9.96 6.30 5.30
N ALA A 121 -10.85 6.83 6.13
CA ALA A 121 -10.90 6.49 7.55
C ALA A 121 -11.13 4.98 7.75
N LEU A 122 -12.00 4.38 6.90
CA LEU A 122 -12.31 2.96 6.93
C LEU A 122 -11.09 2.11 6.57
N VAL A 123 -10.39 2.42 5.46
CA VAL A 123 -9.20 1.66 5.04
C VAL A 123 -8.09 1.78 6.08
N TRP A 124 -7.72 3.00 6.49
CA TRP A 124 -6.68 3.22 7.49
C TRP A 124 -7.04 2.63 8.85
N GLY A 125 -8.30 2.73 9.26
CA GLY A 125 -8.79 2.15 10.50
C GLY A 125 -8.76 0.62 10.45
N THR A 126 -9.18 0.02 9.34
CA THR A 126 -9.12 -1.43 9.13
C THR A 126 -7.69 -1.94 9.23
N ASP A 127 -6.73 -1.29 8.58
CA ASP A 127 -5.33 -1.68 8.61
C ASP A 127 -4.73 -1.51 10.02
N SER A 128 -5.05 -0.41 10.70
CA SER A 128 -4.61 -0.16 12.07
C SER A 128 -5.18 -1.18 13.05
N GLY A 129 -6.48 -1.46 12.96
CA GLY A 129 -7.17 -2.47 13.77
C GLY A 129 -6.65 -3.87 13.51
N ALA A 130 -6.41 -4.19 12.24
CA ALA A 130 -5.82 -5.48 11.84
C ALA A 130 -4.39 -5.64 12.37
N TYR A 131 -3.59 -4.58 12.31
CA TYR A 131 -2.23 -4.58 12.86
C TYR A 131 -2.24 -4.74 14.38
N LEU A 132 -3.05 -3.97 15.09
CA LEU A 132 -3.16 -4.04 16.55
C LEU A 132 -3.60 -5.44 17.01
N ALA A 133 -4.72 -5.94 16.50
CA ALA A 133 -5.23 -7.25 16.89
C ALA A 133 -4.26 -8.37 16.46
N GLY A 134 -3.68 -8.29 15.27
CA GLY A 134 -2.73 -9.26 14.75
C GLY A 134 -1.42 -9.32 15.54
N SER A 135 -0.95 -8.18 16.04
CA SER A 135 0.30 -8.10 16.82
C SER A 135 0.12 -8.46 18.30
N THR A 136 -1.05 -8.16 18.89
CA THR A 136 -1.33 -8.41 20.31
C THR A 136 -1.86 -9.83 20.56
N ILE A 137 -2.83 -10.28 19.77
CA ILE A 137 -3.47 -11.59 19.91
C ILE A 137 -2.66 -12.67 19.16
N GLY A 138 -2.13 -12.34 17.97
CA GLY A 138 -1.39 -13.29 17.14
C GLY A 138 -2.25 -14.41 16.57
N GLY A 139 -1.80 -15.66 16.70
CA GLY A 139 -2.54 -16.85 16.28
C GLY A 139 -2.26 -17.32 14.84
N PRO A 140 -3.16 -18.13 14.25
CA PRO A 140 -2.94 -18.73 12.94
C PRO A 140 -2.82 -17.70 11.84
N LYS A 141 -1.92 -17.97 10.88
CA LYS A 141 -1.66 -17.08 9.75
C LYS A 141 -2.77 -17.20 8.71
N LEU A 142 -3.19 -16.04 8.15
CA LEU A 142 -4.24 -15.99 7.13
C LEU A 142 -3.75 -16.54 5.78
N ALA A 143 -2.56 -16.12 5.34
CA ALA A 143 -1.96 -16.53 4.07
C ALA A 143 -0.43 -16.67 4.20
N PRO A 144 0.08 -17.80 4.79
CA PRO A 144 1.51 -17.94 5.13
C PRO A 144 2.47 -17.77 3.95
N ARG A 145 2.07 -18.24 2.76
CA ARG A 145 2.90 -18.20 1.54
C ARG A 145 2.95 -16.82 0.88
N ILE A 146 1.90 -16.01 1.04
CA ILE A 146 1.75 -14.72 0.37
C ILE A 146 2.17 -13.58 1.33
N SER A 147 1.57 -13.57 2.53
CA SER A 147 1.81 -12.57 3.55
C SER A 147 1.95 -13.23 4.94
N PRO A 148 3.17 -13.59 5.37
CA PRO A 148 3.40 -14.34 6.61
C PRO A 148 3.10 -13.52 7.88
N LYS A 149 2.87 -12.21 7.76
CA LYS A 149 2.52 -11.35 8.90
C LYS A 149 1.02 -11.27 9.16
N LYS A 150 0.16 -11.53 8.17
CA LYS A 150 -1.30 -11.46 8.33
C LYS A 150 -1.84 -12.65 9.13
N THR A 151 -2.72 -12.37 10.11
CA THR A 151 -3.34 -13.35 11.00
C THR A 151 -4.87 -13.27 10.92
N TRP A 152 -5.56 -14.35 11.30
CA TRP A 152 -7.02 -14.36 11.44
C TRP A 152 -7.51 -13.37 12.50
N ALA A 153 -6.78 -13.26 13.63
CA ALA A 153 -7.09 -12.25 14.65
C ALA A 153 -7.01 -10.83 14.09
N GLY A 154 -6.02 -10.58 13.22
CA GLY A 154 -5.90 -9.31 12.51
C GLY A 154 -7.10 -9.03 11.60
N LEU A 155 -7.55 -10.01 10.80
CA LEU A 155 -8.73 -9.85 9.96
C LEU A 155 -9.98 -9.48 10.78
N ILE A 156 -10.23 -10.19 11.87
CA ILE A 156 -11.37 -9.92 12.77
C ILE A 156 -11.23 -8.52 13.40
N GLY A 157 -10.04 -8.15 13.88
CA GLY A 157 -9.78 -6.81 14.43
C GLY A 157 -10.04 -5.69 13.43
N GLY A 158 -9.62 -5.87 12.18
CA GLY A 158 -9.93 -4.94 11.09
C GLY A 158 -11.43 -4.80 10.84
N ILE A 159 -12.18 -5.92 10.78
CA ILE A 159 -13.64 -5.94 10.60
C ILE A 159 -14.33 -5.21 11.75
N VAL A 160 -13.97 -5.48 12.99
CA VAL A 160 -14.54 -4.82 14.17
C VAL A 160 -14.29 -3.31 14.14
N THR A 161 -13.08 -2.89 13.79
CA THR A 161 -12.75 -1.47 13.63
C THR A 161 -13.56 -0.82 12.51
N ALA A 162 -13.71 -1.49 11.37
CA ALA A 162 -14.53 -1.00 10.26
C ALA A 162 -16.01 -0.85 10.65
N ALA A 163 -16.57 -1.81 11.38
CA ALA A 163 -17.93 -1.73 11.91
C ALA A 163 -18.11 -0.52 12.83
N GLY A 164 -17.13 -0.25 13.70
CA GLY A 164 -17.09 0.94 14.57
C GLY A 164 -17.06 2.24 13.77
N ILE A 165 -16.21 2.33 12.74
CA ILE A 165 -16.12 3.49 11.85
C ILE A 165 -17.43 3.70 11.08
N GLY A 166 -18.05 2.62 10.60
CA GLY A 166 -19.36 2.69 9.93
C GLY A 166 -20.46 3.20 10.86
N TYR A 167 -20.48 2.74 12.10
CA TYR A 167 -21.43 3.23 13.11
C TYR A 167 -21.20 4.70 13.44
N LEU A 168 -19.95 5.14 13.59
CA LEU A 168 -19.61 6.55 13.81
C LEU A 168 -20.04 7.42 12.61
N ALA A 169 -19.78 6.96 11.39
CA ALA A 169 -20.23 7.66 10.18
C ALA A 169 -21.75 7.86 10.18
N TYR A 170 -22.52 6.82 10.50
CA TYR A 170 -23.98 6.93 10.68
C TYR A 170 -24.36 7.99 11.72
N ARG A 171 -23.71 7.97 12.89
CA ARG A 171 -24.03 8.88 14.01
C ARG A 171 -23.74 10.34 13.73
N TYR A 172 -22.65 10.64 13.05
CA TYR A 172 -22.16 12.01 12.88
C TYR A 172 -22.62 12.67 11.58
N PHE A 173 -22.79 11.88 10.52
CA PHE A 173 -23.16 12.45 9.22
C PHE A 173 -24.65 12.40 8.93
N GLY A 174 -25.47 11.91 9.88
CA GLY A 174 -26.93 11.98 9.80
C GLY A 174 -27.49 11.25 8.58
N ALA A 175 -26.84 10.14 8.17
CA ALA A 175 -27.30 9.39 7.02
C ALA A 175 -28.77 9.01 7.19
N SER A 176 -29.59 9.33 6.21
CA SER A 176 -31.01 8.93 6.16
C SER A 176 -31.19 7.40 6.10
N ASP A 177 -30.10 6.67 5.98
CA ASP A 177 -30.01 5.23 5.92
C ASP A 177 -30.03 4.56 7.31
N SER A 178 -30.33 3.27 7.31
CA SER A 178 -30.25 2.45 8.53
C SER A 178 -28.79 2.29 8.98
N ALA A 179 -28.53 2.41 10.28
CA ALA A 179 -27.21 2.14 10.88
C ALA A 179 -26.67 0.76 10.45
N VAL A 180 -27.54 -0.25 10.40
CA VAL A 180 -27.18 -1.60 9.99
C VAL A 180 -26.64 -1.62 8.56
N ARG A 181 -27.25 -0.87 7.64
CA ARG A 181 -26.79 -0.80 6.24
C ARG A 181 -25.37 -0.24 6.14
N ILE A 182 -25.10 0.90 6.79
CA ILE A 182 -23.78 1.54 6.74
C ILE A 182 -22.70 0.65 7.39
N VAL A 183 -23.02 0.03 8.52
CA VAL A 183 -22.11 -0.91 9.19
C VAL A 183 -21.82 -2.12 8.30
N MET A 184 -22.84 -2.71 7.66
CA MET A 184 -22.64 -3.86 6.76
C MET A 184 -21.80 -3.49 5.52
N ILE A 185 -22.02 -2.31 4.94
CA ILE A 185 -21.19 -1.80 3.83
C ILE A 185 -19.74 -1.62 4.31
N SER A 186 -19.52 -1.05 5.50
CA SER A 186 -18.18 -0.87 6.07
C SER A 186 -17.47 -2.21 6.27
N ILE A 187 -18.15 -3.22 6.78
CA ILE A 187 -17.62 -4.58 6.96
C ILE A 187 -17.27 -5.18 5.59
N ALA A 188 -18.14 -5.07 4.60
CA ALA A 188 -17.90 -5.59 3.26
C ALA A 188 -16.68 -4.93 2.61
N LEU A 189 -16.57 -3.60 2.71
CA LEU A 189 -15.43 -2.85 2.20
C LEU A 189 -14.12 -3.22 2.92
N ALA A 190 -14.14 -3.46 4.23
CA ALA A 190 -12.97 -3.92 4.98
C ALA A 190 -12.50 -5.30 4.49
N VAL A 191 -13.42 -6.23 4.26
CA VAL A 191 -13.09 -7.56 3.72
C VAL A 191 -12.50 -7.44 2.31
N VAL A 192 -13.11 -6.64 1.43
CA VAL A 192 -12.62 -6.39 0.07
C VAL A 192 -11.23 -5.75 0.10
N SER A 193 -10.98 -4.77 0.98
CA SER A 193 -9.66 -4.15 1.17
C SER A 193 -8.61 -5.18 1.57
N GLN A 194 -8.91 -6.07 2.52
CA GLN A 194 -7.98 -7.12 2.95
C GLN A 194 -7.70 -8.16 1.85
N ILE A 195 -8.70 -8.47 1.02
CA ILE A 195 -8.51 -9.32 -0.17
C ILE A 195 -7.62 -8.61 -1.19
N GLY A 196 -7.85 -7.31 -1.44
CA GLY A 196 -7.05 -6.49 -2.35
C GLY A 196 -5.57 -6.49 -1.96
N ASP A 197 -5.25 -6.29 -0.68
CA ASP A 197 -3.88 -6.33 -0.16
C ASP A 197 -3.24 -7.74 -0.30
N LEU A 198 -4.02 -8.81 -0.17
CA LEU A 198 -3.53 -10.17 -0.45
C LEU A 198 -3.25 -10.38 -1.94
N ILE A 199 -4.10 -9.87 -2.83
CA ILE A 199 -3.90 -9.95 -4.30
C ILE A 199 -2.64 -9.18 -4.69
N GLU A 200 -2.47 -7.96 -4.19
CA GLU A 200 -1.26 -7.15 -4.42
C GLU A 200 0.00 -7.87 -3.90
N SER A 201 -0.06 -8.37 -2.67
CA SER A 201 1.04 -9.17 -2.10
C SER A 201 1.35 -10.41 -2.93
N HIS A 202 0.33 -11.09 -3.48
CA HIS A 202 0.51 -12.24 -4.36
C HIS A 202 1.20 -11.83 -5.66
N ALA A 203 0.77 -10.75 -6.30
CA ALA A 203 1.40 -10.23 -7.52
C ALA A 203 2.88 -9.90 -7.29
N LYS A 204 3.21 -9.22 -6.19
CA LYS A 204 4.61 -8.92 -5.83
C LYS A 204 5.46 -10.20 -5.68
N ARG A 205 4.91 -11.25 -5.04
CA ARG A 205 5.61 -12.54 -4.92
C ARG A 205 5.77 -13.25 -6.25
N HIS A 206 4.75 -13.17 -7.13
CA HIS A 206 4.83 -13.73 -8.48
C HIS A 206 6.01 -13.14 -9.27
N PHE A 207 6.20 -11.83 -9.20
CA PHE A 207 7.32 -11.13 -9.85
C PHE A 207 8.65 -11.21 -9.09
N GLY A 208 8.71 -11.91 -7.95
CA GLY A 208 9.93 -12.06 -7.15
C GLY A 208 10.36 -10.79 -6.41
N VAL A 209 9.48 -9.78 -6.33
CA VAL A 209 9.74 -8.52 -5.64
C VAL A 209 9.02 -8.46 -4.29
N LYS A 210 9.49 -7.56 -3.42
CA LYS A 210 8.86 -7.32 -2.11
C LYS A 210 8.11 -6.00 -2.10
N ASP A 211 8.70 -4.96 -2.67
CA ASP A 211 8.16 -3.62 -2.73
C ASP A 211 7.95 -3.26 -4.21
N SER A 212 6.90 -2.51 -4.54
CA SER A 212 6.56 -2.14 -5.92
C SER A 212 7.51 -1.11 -6.51
N GLY A 213 8.13 -0.29 -5.63
CA GLY A 213 9.03 0.78 -6.03
C GLY A 213 9.75 1.40 -4.84
N SER A 214 10.41 2.53 -5.09
CA SER A 214 11.12 3.31 -4.07
C SER A 214 10.86 4.82 -4.20
N ILE A 215 9.74 5.20 -4.81
CA ILE A 215 9.42 6.59 -5.13
C ILE A 215 9.15 7.40 -3.87
N ILE A 216 8.48 6.79 -2.87
CA ILE A 216 8.19 7.48 -1.61
C ILE A 216 9.33 7.23 -0.62
N PRO A 217 10.10 8.27 -0.24
CA PRO A 217 11.23 8.12 0.67
C PRO A 217 10.81 7.48 2.00
N GLY A 218 11.42 6.34 2.34
CA GLY A 218 11.14 5.58 3.55
C GLY A 218 9.87 4.72 3.52
N HIS A 219 8.99 4.84 2.52
CA HIS A 219 7.73 4.09 2.42
C HIS A 219 7.69 3.05 1.31
N GLY A 220 8.56 3.11 0.31
CA GLY A 220 8.52 2.22 -0.85
C GLY A 220 7.80 2.83 -2.04
N GLY A 221 7.04 2.04 -2.76
CA GLY A 221 6.23 2.50 -3.88
C GLY A 221 4.87 3.08 -3.46
N VAL A 222 4.20 3.72 -4.43
CA VAL A 222 2.82 4.20 -4.28
C VAL A 222 1.85 3.02 -4.19
N LEU A 223 2.07 1.97 -4.97
CA LEU A 223 1.26 0.74 -4.91
C LEU A 223 1.40 -0.01 -3.58
N ASP A 224 2.47 0.23 -2.81
CA ASP A 224 2.64 -0.37 -1.49
C ASP A 224 1.80 0.34 -0.40
N ARG A 225 1.04 1.43 -0.75
CA ARG A 225 0.30 2.30 0.17
C ARG A 225 -1.13 2.56 -0.26
#